data_bd43f563fcafb0e622272487b653e047
#
_entry.id   bd43f563fcafb0e622272487b653e047
#
_cell.length_a   1.000
_cell.length_b   1.000
_cell.length_c   1.000
_cell.angle_alpha   90.00
_cell.angle_beta   90.00
_cell.angle_gamma   90.00
#
_symmetry.space_group_name_H-M   'P 1'
#
loop_
_entity.id
_entity.type
_entity.pdbx_description
1 polymer ?
#
loop_
_entity_poly.entity_id
_entity_poly.type
_entity_poly.pdbx_seq_one_letter_code
_entity_poly.pdbx_strand_id
1 'polypeptide(L)'
;KMSDILNSGKTPMQTVLKLAVPSIMEQLLLSLAGLIDTAMVGTLGAAATASIGINAATVWLIQGLITAVSVSFMYIVARKIGEGRLDEAKKAARESMTFSLIFGAALAVIIYFLSPMLPIWLGAEGEVITLADTYMRIVGISFLFLTVTNVLSSVIRSSGNAKIPLFINTAANILNIIGNLFLINEKVDFSFIGINLVINGAGMGVGGAALSTLISRIFSAGVFAVCIFIIKSPIKLELKGDYKISLPTLKSMVKIGIPTAMERSSLSIGAIILTAMISTMGTTAIAAHHLTNQIESILYLPAYGIAYTATTLIGQSIGAGRGDMANKFAWLCTKLNTVMILAVCIPIFIFAAPIVTIFTPSQEVVELGKITLRLAAGFEIFFSTFVVISGVCSGAADVKTQLFVSTIGVWIVRLSLAYVLGVVLKGGLLGVWIAISADVIWRGVTMLIRLKSKKWLPPALRQAA
;
A
#
# COMPACT_ATOMS: atom_id res chain seq x y z
N LYS A 1 -11.05 -5.98 31.92
CA LYS A 1 -9.67 -5.42 32.02
C LYS A 1 -9.11 -5.46 30.63
N MET A 2 -8.98 -4.28 30.04
CA MET A 2 -8.41 -4.07 28.73
C MET A 2 -6.96 -4.50 28.71
N SER A 3 -6.55 -5.19 27.64
CA SER A 3 -5.14 -5.26 27.30
C SER A 3 -4.72 -3.87 26.79
N ASP A 4 -4.45 -2.97 27.71
CA ASP A 4 -3.79 -1.72 27.41
C ASP A 4 -2.41 -2.11 26.86
N ILE A 5 -2.25 -1.93 25.53
CA ILE A 5 -0.99 -2.30 24.86
C ILE A 5 0.16 -1.57 25.52
N LEU A 6 -0.10 -0.37 26.05
CA LEU A 6 0.88 0.46 26.71
C LEU A 6 1.23 -0.02 28.12
N ASN A 7 0.33 -0.79 28.78
CA ASN A 7 0.49 -1.31 30.16
C ASN A 7 0.63 -2.82 30.23
N SER A 8 0.91 -3.50 29.11
CA SER A 8 0.94 -4.97 29.02
C SER A 8 2.12 -5.64 29.74
N GLY A 9 2.92 -4.91 30.51
CA GLY A 9 4.14 -5.44 31.17
C GLY A 9 5.26 -5.83 30.20
N LYS A 10 5.07 -5.62 28.88
CA LYS A 10 6.05 -5.90 27.84
C LYS A 10 6.99 -4.72 27.63
N THR A 11 8.21 -5.03 27.22
CA THR A 11 9.13 -3.97 26.78
C THR A 11 8.59 -3.25 25.55
N PRO A 12 8.87 -1.96 25.34
CA PRO A 12 8.43 -1.23 24.16
C PRO A 12 8.82 -1.92 22.83
N MET A 13 10.00 -2.51 22.76
CA MET A 13 10.46 -3.26 21.59
C MET A 13 9.59 -4.51 21.34
N GLN A 14 9.26 -5.28 22.36
CA GLN A 14 8.37 -6.42 22.24
C GLN A 14 6.97 -6.01 21.76
N THR A 15 6.50 -4.86 22.20
CA THR A 15 5.22 -4.29 21.76
C THR A 15 5.26 -3.93 20.28
N VAL A 16 6.33 -3.26 19.82
CA VAL A 16 6.53 -2.96 18.39
C VAL A 16 6.59 -4.24 17.57
N LEU A 17 7.42 -5.21 17.94
CA LEU A 17 7.57 -6.46 17.20
C LEU A 17 6.28 -7.29 17.13
N LYS A 18 5.48 -7.31 18.20
CA LYS A 18 4.18 -8.01 18.22
C LYS A 18 3.22 -7.51 17.13
N LEU A 19 3.28 -6.23 16.79
CA LEU A 19 2.43 -5.62 15.76
C LEU A 19 3.14 -5.54 14.41
N ALA A 20 4.43 -5.21 14.39
CA ALA A 20 5.19 -5.01 13.16
C ALA A 20 5.39 -6.33 12.40
N VAL A 21 5.76 -7.42 13.08
CA VAL A 21 6.04 -8.69 12.40
C VAL A 21 4.83 -9.22 11.62
N PRO A 22 3.61 -9.33 12.18
CA PRO A 22 2.46 -9.73 11.39
C PRO A 22 2.13 -8.76 10.25
N SER A 23 2.29 -7.46 10.48
CA SER A 23 2.02 -6.45 9.44
C SER A 23 3.06 -6.48 8.31
N ILE A 24 4.33 -6.73 8.60
CA ILE A 24 5.40 -6.94 7.60
C ILE A 24 5.11 -8.20 6.79
N MET A 25 4.79 -9.32 7.46
CA MET A 25 4.47 -10.57 6.78
C MET A 25 3.27 -10.43 5.86
N GLU A 26 2.25 -9.69 6.28
CA GLU A 26 1.08 -9.38 5.44
C GLU A 26 1.47 -8.62 4.17
N GLN A 27 2.33 -7.60 4.27
CA GLN A 27 2.77 -6.84 3.11
C GLN A 27 3.64 -7.68 2.16
N LEU A 28 4.51 -8.54 2.70
CA LEU A 28 5.29 -9.49 1.90
C LEU A 28 4.40 -10.48 1.15
N LEU A 29 3.40 -11.06 1.82
CA LEU A 29 2.47 -12.00 1.20
C LEU A 29 1.58 -11.33 0.14
N LEU A 30 1.17 -10.07 0.36
CA LEU A 30 0.48 -9.27 -0.65
C LEU A 30 1.34 -9.04 -1.89
N SER A 31 2.62 -8.72 -1.69
CA SER A 31 3.56 -8.52 -2.80
C SER A 31 3.77 -9.80 -3.61
N LEU A 32 3.98 -10.93 -2.93
CA LEU A 32 4.13 -12.23 -3.57
C LEU A 32 2.87 -12.63 -4.35
N ALA A 33 1.69 -12.43 -3.77
CA ALA A 33 0.44 -12.70 -4.45
C ALA A 33 0.28 -11.86 -5.73
N GLY A 34 0.65 -10.58 -5.68
CA GLY A 34 0.63 -9.70 -6.85
C GLY A 34 1.60 -10.14 -7.97
N LEU A 35 2.77 -10.67 -7.60
CA LEU A 35 3.72 -11.24 -8.57
C LEU A 35 3.16 -12.50 -9.23
N ILE A 36 2.56 -13.40 -8.45
CA ILE A 36 1.92 -14.63 -8.96
C ILE A 36 0.76 -14.26 -9.91
N ASP A 37 -0.10 -13.32 -9.51
CA ASP A 37 -1.21 -12.83 -10.31
C ASP A 37 -0.73 -12.28 -11.67
N THR A 38 0.29 -11.43 -11.66
CA THR A 38 0.92 -10.90 -12.88
C THR A 38 1.50 -11.99 -13.77
N ALA A 39 2.18 -12.98 -13.18
CA ALA A 39 2.75 -14.11 -13.91
C ALA A 39 1.65 -14.97 -14.57
N MET A 40 0.56 -15.24 -13.84
CA MET A 40 -0.57 -16.03 -14.36
C MET A 40 -1.28 -15.33 -15.51
N VAL A 41 -1.50 -14.02 -15.42
CA VAL A 41 -2.07 -13.24 -16.52
C VAL A 41 -1.12 -13.14 -17.71
N GLY A 42 0.19 -13.07 -17.44
CA GLY A 42 1.22 -13.04 -18.49
C GLY A 42 1.15 -14.23 -19.45
N THR A 43 0.64 -15.38 -19.01
CA THR A 43 0.45 -16.57 -19.86
C THR A 43 -0.64 -16.39 -20.93
N LEU A 44 -1.54 -15.42 -20.78
CA LEU A 44 -2.61 -15.11 -21.73
C LEU A 44 -2.13 -14.31 -22.97
N GLY A 45 -0.89 -13.84 -22.96
CA GLY A 45 -0.30 -13.11 -24.08
C GLY A 45 -0.26 -11.59 -23.91
N ALA A 46 0.27 -10.92 -24.94
CA ALA A 46 0.59 -9.50 -24.89
C ALA A 46 -0.63 -8.58 -24.72
N ALA A 47 -1.73 -8.84 -25.41
CA ALA A 47 -2.94 -8.02 -25.32
C ALA A 47 -3.58 -8.07 -23.93
N ALA A 48 -3.62 -9.25 -23.31
CA ALA A 48 -4.11 -9.44 -21.95
C ALA A 48 -3.24 -8.70 -20.93
N THR A 49 -1.92 -8.82 -21.03
CA THR A 49 -0.97 -8.12 -20.17
C THR A 49 -1.08 -6.60 -20.34
N ALA A 50 -1.19 -6.11 -21.58
CA ALA A 50 -1.37 -4.69 -21.87
C ALA A 50 -2.68 -4.15 -21.28
N SER A 51 -3.78 -4.93 -21.35
CA SER A 51 -5.09 -4.52 -20.83
C SER A 51 -5.09 -4.30 -19.31
N ILE A 52 -4.37 -5.12 -18.55
CA ILE A 52 -4.21 -4.95 -17.11
C ILE A 52 -3.22 -3.80 -16.81
N GLY A 53 -2.13 -3.74 -17.56
CA GLY A 53 -1.12 -2.70 -17.40
C GLY A 53 -1.68 -1.28 -17.58
N ILE A 54 -2.54 -1.06 -18.58
CA ILE A 54 -3.14 0.25 -18.82
C ILE A 54 -4.08 0.68 -17.69
N ASN A 55 -4.77 -0.26 -17.05
CA ASN A 55 -5.65 0.00 -15.91
C ASN A 55 -4.89 0.21 -14.58
N ALA A 56 -3.61 -0.18 -14.51
CA ALA A 56 -2.83 -0.14 -13.27
C ALA A 56 -2.78 1.26 -12.64
N ALA A 57 -2.60 2.31 -13.44
CA ALA A 57 -2.56 3.68 -12.95
C ALA A 57 -3.86 4.09 -12.24
N THR A 58 -5.01 3.74 -12.83
CA THR A 58 -6.34 4.00 -12.23
C THR A 58 -6.54 3.20 -10.95
N VAL A 59 -6.15 1.91 -10.95
CA VAL A 59 -6.22 1.05 -9.76
C VAL A 59 -5.38 1.61 -8.61
N TRP A 60 -4.16 2.07 -8.89
CA TRP A 60 -3.28 2.66 -7.88
C TRP A 60 -3.80 3.97 -7.30
N LEU A 61 -4.39 4.82 -8.15
CA LEU A 61 -5.03 6.05 -7.70
C LEU A 61 -6.18 5.75 -6.72
N ILE A 62 -7.06 4.80 -7.07
CA ILE A 62 -8.18 4.40 -6.22
C ILE A 62 -7.71 3.75 -4.92
N GLN A 63 -6.70 2.89 -4.98
CA GLN A 63 -6.09 2.31 -3.78
C GLN A 63 -5.52 3.40 -2.85
N GLY A 64 -4.95 4.45 -3.41
CA GLY A 64 -4.50 5.63 -2.66
C GLY A 64 -5.64 6.30 -1.88
N LEU A 65 -6.80 6.50 -2.52
CA LEU A 65 -8.00 7.07 -1.89
C LEU A 65 -8.54 6.16 -0.78
N ILE A 66 -8.63 4.85 -1.03
CA ILE A 66 -9.07 3.85 -0.04
C ILE A 66 -8.11 3.83 1.16
N THR A 67 -6.81 3.91 0.92
CA THR A 67 -5.79 3.96 1.98
C THR A 67 -5.95 5.21 2.84
N ALA A 68 -6.25 6.36 2.24
CA ALA A 68 -6.47 7.61 2.96
C ALA A 68 -7.65 7.50 3.95
N VAL A 69 -8.76 6.89 3.54
CA VAL A 69 -9.90 6.60 4.40
C VAL A 69 -9.52 5.63 5.52
N SER A 70 -8.83 4.56 5.19
CA SER A 70 -8.42 3.51 6.14
C SER A 70 -7.50 4.04 7.23
N VAL A 71 -6.49 4.84 6.87
CA VAL A 71 -5.55 5.49 7.81
C VAL A 71 -6.27 6.49 8.70
N SER A 72 -7.28 7.21 8.17
CA SER A 72 -8.07 8.16 8.95
C SER A 72 -8.84 7.46 10.07
N PHE A 73 -9.53 6.36 9.77
CA PHE A 73 -10.24 5.59 10.80
C PHE A 73 -9.28 4.87 11.75
N MET A 74 -8.14 4.39 11.26
CA MET A 74 -7.09 3.82 12.09
C MET A 74 -6.63 4.81 13.17
N TYR A 75 -6.36 6.06 12.79
CA TYR A 75 -6.00 7.13 13.72
C TYR A 75 -7.13 7.41 14.72
N ILE A 76 -8.37 7.61 14.23
CA ILE A 76 -9.50 7.98 15.09
C ILE A 76 -9.72 6.91 16.17
N VAL A 77 -9.77 5.64 15.77
CA VAL A 77 -10.02 4.53 16.71
C VAL A 77 -8.83 4.32 17.64
N ALA A 78 -7.57 4.34 17.13
CA ALA A 78 -6.38 4.20 17.97
C ALA A 78 -6.33 5.29 19.06
N ARG A 79 -6.62 6.53 18.68
CA ARG A 79 -6.62 7.65 19.61
C ARG A 79 -7.69 7.51 20.69
N LYS A 80 -8.93 7.13 20.32
CA LYS A 80 -10.03 6.91 21.29
C LYS A 80 -9.72 5.78 22.26
N ILE A 81 -9.09 4.70 21.79
CA ILE A 81 -8.61 3.62 22.66
C ILE A 81 -7.57 4.16 23.66
N GLY A 82 -6.62 4.95 23.18
CA GLY A 82 -5.61 5.57 24.03
C GLY A 82 -6.19 6.52 25.09
N GLU A 83 -7.20 7.31 24.74
CA GLU A 83 -7.96 8.20 25.63
C GLU A 83 -8.78 7.41 26.69
N GLY A 84 -8.87 6.08 26.58
CA GLY A 84 -9.72 5.24 27.45
C GLY A 84 -11.22 5.34 27.12
N ARG A 85 -11.59 6.04 26.04
CA ARG A 85 -12.98 6.28 25.62
C ARG A 85 -13.47 5.17 24.70
N LEU A 86 -13.66 3.98 25.27
CA LEU A 86 -13.97 2.78 24.48
C LEU A 86 -15.30 2.84 23.73
N ASP A 87 -16.32 3.44 24.33
CA ASP A 87 -17.63 3.55 23.69
C ASP A 87 -17.54 4.44 22.44
N GLU A 88 -16.74 5.51 22.50
CA GLU A 88 -16.46 6.34 21.34
C GLU A 88 -15.61 5.62 20.30
N ALA A 89 -14.66 4.75 20.71
CA ALA A 89 -13.89 3.92 19.81
C ALA A 89 -14.77 2.90 19.08
N LYS A 90 -15.71 2.24 19.80
CA LYS A 90 -16.71 1.35 19.21
C LYS A 90 -17.64 2.08 18.27
N LYS A 91 -18.07 3.31 18.63
CA LYS A 91 -18.89 4.16 17.77
C LYS A 91 -18.13 4.49 16.48
N ALA A 92 -16.88 4.95 16.56
CA ALA A 92 -16.05 5.24 15.39
C ALA A 92 -15.83 3.98 14.51
N ALA A 93 -15.71 2.80 15.11
CA ALA A 93 -15.61 1.54 14.37
C ALA A 93 -16.93 1.18 13.64
N ARG A 94 -18.12 1.44 14.24
CA ARG A 94 -19.42 1.30 13.54
C ARG A 94 -19.54 2.29 12.38
N GLU A 95 -19.23 3.55 12.65
CA GLU A 95 -19.26 4.61 11.63
C GLU A 95 -18.30 4.31 10.47
N SER A 96 -17.12 3.70 10.73
CA SER A 96 -16.16 3.30 9.70
C SER A 96 -16.72 2.23 8.77
N MET A 97 -17.50 1.28 9.31
CA MET A 97 -18.16 0.24 8.52
C MET A 97 -19.18 0.86 7.56
N THR A 98 -20.04 1.75 8.06
CA THR A 98 -21.03 2.45 7.23
C THR A 98 -20.35 3.33 6.17
N PHE A 99 -19.33 4.09 6.58
CA PHE A 99 -18.60 4.95 5.64
C PHE A 99 -17.91 4.14 4.56
N SER A 100 -17.29 3.01 4.90
CA SER A 100 -16.59 2.15 3.93
C SER A 100 -17.56 1.55 2.91
N LEU A 101 -18.77 1.20 3.30
CA LEU A 101 -19.81 0.72 2.39
C LEU A 101 -20.26 1.83 1.42
N ILE A 102 -20.58 3.02 1.94
CA ILE A 102 -21.04 4.15 1.12
C ILE A 102 -19.94 4.61 0.16
N PHE A 103 -18.72 4.83 0.67
CA PHE A 103 -17.60 5.30 -0.12
C PHE A 103 -17.14 4.25 -1.14
N GLY A 104 -17.06 2.98 -0.74
CA GLY A 104 -16.73 1.89 -1.63
C GLY A 104 -17.77 1.67 -2.72
N ALA A 105 -19.08 1.77 -2.39
CA ALA A 105 -20.16 1.72 -3.38
C ALA A 105 -20.08 2.89 -4.37
N ALA A 106 -19.81 4.10 -3.88
CA ALA A 106 -19.64 5.26 -4.76
C ALA A 106 -18.45 5.06 -5.72
N LEU A 107 -17.31 4.57 -5.24
CA LEU A 107 -16.16 4.25 -6.10
C LEU A 107 -16.51 3.17 -7.13
N ALA A 108 -17.19 2.09 -6.71
CA ALA A 108 -17.58 1.01 -7.61
C ALA A 108 -18.50 1.50 -8.72
N VAL A 109 -19.51 2.32 -8.38
CA VAL A 109 -20.44 2.91 -9.36
C VAL A 109 -19.71 3.85 -10.32
N ILE A 110 -18.87 4.77 -9.81
CA ILE A 110 -18.11 5.71 -10.64
C ILE A 110 -17.24 4.95 -11.63
N ILE A 111 -16.48 3.96 -11.15
CA ILE A 111 -15.57 3.20 -12.02
C ILE A 111 -16.31 2.32 -13.00
N TYR A 112 -17.43 1.72 -12.61
CA TYR A 112 -18.26 0.93 -13.53
C TYR A 112 -18.72 1.75 -14.73
N PHE A 113 -19.17 2.99 -14.53
CA PHE A 113 -19.59 3.87 -15.63
C PHE A 113 -18.42 4.49 -16.39
N LEU A 114 -17.26 4.71 -15.76
CA LEU A 114 -16.08 5.24 -16.44
C LEU A 114 -15.28 4.16 -17.17
N SER A 115 -15.46 2.88 -16.84
CA SER A 115 -14.64 1.78 -17.37
C SER A 115 -14.53 1.75 -18.90
N PRO A 116 -15.57 2.03 -19.71
CA PRO A 116 -15.43 2.01 -21.17
C PRO A 116 -14.57 3.16 -21.70
N MET A 117 -14.50 4.28 -20.98
CA MET A 117 -13.76 5.47 -21.40
C MET A 117 -12.30 5.44 -20.94
N LEU A 118 -12.00 4.81 -19.80
CA LEU A 118 -10.66 4.80 -19.20
C LEU A 118 -9.59 4.23 -20.14
N PRO A 119 -9.75 3.07 -20.80
CA PRO A 119 -8.74 2.55 -21.71
C PRO A 119 -8.48 3.48 -22.89
N ILE A 120 -9.52 4.11 -23.42
CA ILE A 120 -9.42 5.05 -24.56
C ILE A 120 -8.63 6.29 -24.14
N TRP A 121 -8.94 6.89 -22.99
CA TRP A 121 -8.21 8.06 -22.46
C TRP A 121 -6.75 7.76 -22.16
N LEU A 122 -6.45 6.50 -21.84
CA LEU A 122 -5.09 6.03 -21.53
C LEU A 122 -4.35 5.53 -22.78
N GLY A 123 -4.95 5.64 -23.98
CA GLY A 123 -4.28 5.32 -25.23
C GLY A 123 -4.32 3.85 -25.63
N ALA A 124 -5.30 3.07 -25.14
CA ALA A 124 -5.52 1.71 -25.61
C ALA A 124 -6.05 1.69 -27.05
N GLU A 125 -5.69 0.67 -27.81
CA GLU A 125 -6.12 0.46 -29.19
C GLU A 125 -6.59 -0.99 -29.40
N GLY A 126 -7.46 -1.18 -30.40
CA GLY A 126 -7.91 -2.49 -30.86
C GLY A 126 -8.55 -3.35 -29.77
N GLU A 127 -8.13 -4.60 -29.68
CA GLU A 127 -8.64 -5.60 -28.74
C GLU A 127 -8.37 -5.23 -27.27
N VAL A 128 -7.29 -4.47 -27.00
CA VAL A 128 -6.91 -4.07 -25.64
C VAL A 128 -8.02 -3.26 -24.98
N ILE A 129 -8.76 -2.43 -25.72
CA ILE A 129 -9.88 -1.62 -25.19
C ILE A 129 -10.93 -2.53 -24.55
N THR A 130 -11.37 -3.57 -25.27
CA THR A 130 -12.43 -4.48 -24.80
C THR A 130 -11.99 -5.30 -23.60
N LEU A 131 -10.76 -5.80 -23.62
CA LEU A 131 -10.20 -6.57 -22.51
C LEU A 131 -10.02 -5.68 -21.27
N ALA A 132 -9.54 -4.44 -21.45
CA ALA A 132 -9.34 -3.48 -20.37
C ALA A 132 -10.66 -3.01 -19.75
N ASP A 133 -11.71 -2.77 -20.56
CA ASP A 133 -13.06 -2.45 -20.09
C ASP A 133 -13.64 -3.62 -19.27
N THR A 134 -13.59 -4.83 -19.81
CA THR A 134 -14.06 -6.04 -19.11
C THR A 134 -13.38 -6.22 -17.75
N TYR A 135 -12.05 -6.09 -17.72
CA TYR A 135 -11.28 -6.15 -16.48
C TYR A 135 -11.71 -5.07 -15.50
N MET A 136 -11.77 -3.82 -15.96
CA MET A 136 -12.03 -2.67 -15.08
C MET A 136 -13.45 -2.63 -14.56
N ARG A 137 -14.44 -3.10 -15.29
CA ARG A 137 -15.83 -3.27 -14.80
C ARG A 137 -15.89 -4.21 -13.60
N ILE A 138 -15.27 -5.38 -13.70
CA ILE A 138 -15.29 -6.39 -12.63
C ILE A 138 -14.46 -5.93 -11.44
N VAL A 139 -13.23 -5.44 -11.67
CA VAL A 139 -12.37 -4.92 -10.62
C VAL A 139 -12.98 -3.66 -9.97
N GLY A 140 -13.69 -2.83 -10.74
CA GLY A 140 -14.41 -1.66 -10.24
C GLY A 140 -15.45 -2.04 -9.17
N ILE A 141 -16.24 -3.06 -9.40
CA ILE A 141 -17.19 -3.59 -8.40
C ILE A 141 -16.43 -4.06 -7.14
N SER A 142 -15.26 -4.65 -7.31
CA SER A 142 -14.46 -5.15 -6.19
C SER A 142 -13.91 -4.05 -5.28
N PHE A 143 -13.88 -2.77 -5.70
CA PHE A 143 -13.46 -1.65 -4.85
C PHE A 143 -14.38 -1.40 -3.66
N LEU A 144 -15.66 -1.75 -3.76
CA LEU A 144 -16.56 -1.78 -2.60
C LEU A 144 -15.97 -2.67 -1.49
N PHE A 145 -15.68 -3.91 -1.84
CA PHE A 145 -15.20 -4.92 -0.89
C PHE A 145 -13.76 -4.63 -0.43
N LEU A 146 -12.91 -4.11 -1.32
CA LEU A 146 -11.56 -3.66 -0.97
C LEU A 146 -11.59 -2.52 0.06
N THR A 147 -12.53 -1.59 -0.09
CA THR A 147 -12.69 -0.49 0.87
C THR A 147 -13.09 -1.01 2.24
N VAL A 148 -14.09 -1.90 2.30
CA VAL A 148 -14.52 -2.53 3.55
C VAL A 148 -13.35 -3.30 4.20
N THR A 149 -12.64 -4.13 3.42
CA THR A 149 -11.48 -4.89 3.88
C THR A 149 -10.43 -3.99 4.50
N ASN A 150 -9.99 -2.93 3.79
CA ASN A 150 -8.91 -2.06 4.24
C ASN A 150 -9.29 -1.25 5.48
N VAL A 151 -10.53 -0.74 5.53
CA VAL A 151 -11.02 0.04 6.67
C VAL A 151 -11.16 -0.85 7.90
N LEU A 152 -11.81 -2.01 7.81
CA LEU A 152 -11.99 -2.90 8.95
C LEU A 152 -10.66 -3.52 9.41
N SER A 153 -9.76 -3.87 8.49
CA SER A 153 -8.40 -4.29 8.80
C SER A 153 -7.66 -3.22 9.63
N SER A 154 -7.73 -1.95 9.21
CA SER A 154 -7.09 -0.83 9.91
C SER A 154 -7.70 -0.59 11.29
N VAL A 155 -9.02 -0.70 11.42
CA VAL A 155 -9.73 -0.62 12.72
C VAL A 155 -9.30 -1.74 13.66
N ILE A 156 -9.20 -2.98 13.19
CA ILE A 156 -8.74 -4.12 14.00
C ILE A 156 -7.27 -3.92 14.41
N ARG A 157 -6.40 -3.44 13.51
CA ARG A 157 -5.00 -3.11 13.86
C ARG A 157 -4.91 -2.02 14.91
N SER A 158 -5.77 -1.01 14.85
CA SER A 158 -5.80 0.08 15.82
C SER A 158 -6.08 -0.38 17.26
N SER A 159 -6.70 -1.54 17.43
CA SER A 159 -6.88 -2.20 18.73
C SER A 159 -5.67 -3.02 19.20
N GLY A 160 -4.61 -3.06 18.39
CA GLY A 160 -3.40 -3.83 18.70
C GLY A 160 -3.42 -5.28 18.24
N ASN A 161 -4.31 -5.65 17.35
CA ASN A 161 -4.36 -6.99 16.77
C ASN A 161 -4.01 -6.93 15.26
N ALA A 162 -2.75 -7.18 14.94
CA ALA A 162 -2.26 -7.27 13.56
C ALA A 162 -2.31 -8.70 12.99
N LYS A 163 -2.54 -9.72 13.82
CA LYS A 163 -2.59 -11.12 13.36
C LYS A 163 -3.85 -11.43 12.56
N ILE A 164 -4.99 -10.89 12.97
CA ILE A 164 -6.25 -11.14 12.28
C ILE A 164 -6.21 -10.62 10.84
N PRO A 165 -5.81 -9.37 10.56
CA PRO A 165 -5.60 -8.91 9.20
C PRO A 165 -4.65 -9.79 8.39
N LEU A 166 -3.52 -10.20 8.96
CA LEU A 166 -2.59 -11.12 8.30
C LEU A 166 -3.28 -12.41 7.85
N PHE A 167 -4.00 -13.10 8.74
CA PHE A 167 -4.61 -14.39 8.39
C PHE A 167 -5.73 -14.25 7.37
N ILE A 168 -6.61 -13.25 7.51
CA ILE A 168 -7.73 -13.04 6.59
C ILE A 168 -7.21 -12.67 5.19
N ASN A 169 -6.25 -11.75 5.10
CA ASN A 169 -5.71 -11.33 3.81
C ASN A 169 -4.87 -12.43 3.15
N THR A 170 -4.16 -13.24 3.94
CA THR A 170 -3.46 -14.43 3.41
C THR A 170 -4.44 -15.45 2.85
N ALA A 171 -5.53 -15.75 3.55
CA ALA A 171 -6.56 -16.66 3.05
C ALA A 171 -7.22 -16.13 1.77
N ALA A 172 -7.49 -14.82 1.70
CA ALA A 172 -8.04 -14.18 0.51
C ALA A 172 -7.06 -14.24 -0.68
N ASN A 173 -5.76 -14.06 -0.45
CA ASN A 173 -4.74 -14.19 -1.49
C ASN A 173 -4.61 -15.63 -2.00
N ILE A 174 -4.66 -16.61 -1.12
CA ILE A 174 -4.67 -18.03 -1.51
C ILE A 174 -5.91 -18.32 -2.36
N LEU A 175 -7.08 -17.84 -1.93
CA LEU A 175 -8.32 -17.99 -2.69
C LEU A 175 -8.23 -17.32 -4.07
N ASN A 176 -7.58 -16.15 -4.16
CA ASN A 176 -7.34 -15.47 -5.43
C ASN A 176 -6.44 -16.29 -6.36
N ILE A 177 -5.33 -16.84 -5.86
CA ILE A 177 -4.41 -17.68 -6.66
C ILE A 177 -5.14 -18.93 -7.16
N ILE A 178 -5.89 -19.61 -6.29
CA ILE A 178 -6.69 -20.78 -6.68
C ILE A 178 -7.75 -20.38 -7.70
N GLY A 179 -8.47 -19.29 -7.46
CA GLY A 179 -9.45 -18.76 -8.40
C GLY A 179 -8.85 -18.44 -9.77
N ASN A 180 -7.68 -17.84 -9.82
CA ASN A 180 -6.96 -17.55 -11.06
C ASN A 180 -6.65 -18.84 -11.84
N LEU A 181 -6.17 -19.90 -11.17
CA LEU A 181 -5.88 -21.18 -11.81
C LEU A 181 -7.09 -21.72 -12.56
N PHE A 182 -8.28 -21.70 -11.95
CA PHE A 182 -9.48 -22.28 -12.52
C PHE A 182 -10.28 -21.34 -13.42
N LEU A 183 -10.22 -20.01 -13.19
CA LEU A 183 -11.02 -19.05 -13.96
C LEU A 183 -10.30 -18.52 -15.20
N ILE A 184 -8.97 -18.38 -15.14
CA ILE A 184 -8.18 -17.86 -16.26
C ILE A 184 -8.05 -18.90 -17.36
N ASN A 185 -7.67 -20.14 -17.01
CA ASN A 185 -7.28 -21.17 -17.96
C ASN A 185 -8.47 -22.06 -18.38
N GLU A 186 -8.47 -22.52 -19.62
CA GLU A 186 -9.42 -23.54 -20.10
C GLU A 186 -9.13 -24.93 -19.49
N LYS A 187 -7.85 -25.22 -19.27
CA LYS A 187 -7.38 -26.46 -18.65
C LYS A 187 -6.29 -26.17 -17.65
N VAL A 188 -6.39 -26.78 -16.49
CA VAL A 188 -5.38 -26.73 -15.43
C VAL A 188 -4.68 -28.06 -15.38
N ASP A 189 -3.41 -28.08 -15.74
CA ASP A 189 -2.55 -29.24 -15.70
C ASP A 189 -1.70 -29.22 -14.45
N PHE A 190 -1.82 -30.26 -13.60
CA PHE A 190 -1.10 -30.39 -12.35
C PHE A 190 0.21 -31.18 -12.49
N SER A 191 0.65 -31.49 -13.71
CA SER A 191 1.90 -32.23 -13.96
C SER A 191 3.12 -31.51 -13.39
N PHE A 192 3.10 -30.18 -13.28
CA PHE A 192 4.16 -29.38 -12.69
C PHE A 192 4.45 -29.67 -11.19
N ILE A 193 3.47 -30.26 -10.46
CA ILE A 193 3.64 -30.74 -9.08
C ILE A 193 3.72 -32.28 -9.01
N GLY A 194 3.94 -32.95 -10.14
CA GLY A 194 4.08 -34.41 -10.20
C GLY A 194 2.77 -35.19 -10.17
N ILE A 195 1.62 -34.53 -10.33
CA ILE A 195 0.28 -35.15 -10.35
C ILE A 195 -0.24 -35.12 -11.79
N ASN A 196 -0.43 -36.30 -12.40
CA ASN A 196 -1.01 -36.42 -13.73
C ASN A 196 -2.53 -36.23 -13.69
N LEU A 197 -2.95 -35.00 -13.42
CA LEU A 197 -4.36 -34.60 -13.34
C LEU A 197 -4.56 -33.33 -14.15
N VAL A 198 -5.49 -33.40 -15.11
CA VAL A 198 -5.95 -32.23 -15.88
C VAL A 198 -7.40 -31.97 -15.54
N ILE A 199 -7.71 -30.78 -15.07
CA ILE A 199 -9.07 -30.34 -14.72
C ILE A 199 -9.48 -29.24 -15.71
N ASN A 200 -10.74 -29.28 -16.18
CA ASN A 200 -11.28 -28.21 -17.00
C ASN A 200 -11.47 -26.94 -16.14
N GLY A 201 -10.92 -25.85 -16.60
CA GLY A 201 -11.17 -24.53 -16.06
C GLY A 201 -12.25 -23.79 -16.83
N ALA A 202 -12.49 -22.53 -16.48
CA ALA A 202 -13.54 -21.71 -17.08
C ALA A 202 -13.10 -20.99 -18.36
N GLY A 203 -11.79 -20.86 -18.62
CA GLY A 203 -11.25 -20.23 -19.82
C GLY A 203 -11.63 -18.75 -20.01
N MET A 204 -11.90 -18.04 -18.92
CA MET A 204 -12.38 -16.65 -18.97
C MET A 204 -11.26 -15.62 -19.21
N GLY A 205 -10.01 -16.05 -19.29
CA GLY A 205 -8.86 -15.16 -19.53
C GLY A 205 -8.78 -13.99 -18.56
N VAL A 206 -8.68 -12.77 -19.09
CA VAL A 206 -8.60 -11.52 -18.30
C VAL A 206 -9.82 -11.30 -17.40
N GLY A 207 -11.01 -11.65 -17.88
CA GLY A 207 -12.24 -11.60 -17.09
C GLY A 207 -12.21 -12.57 -15.90
N GLY A 208 -11.58 -13.74 -16.07
CA GLY A 208 -11.36 -14.74 -15.02
C GLY A 208 -10.46 -14.20 -13.90
N ALA A 209 -9.36 -13.53 -14.24
CA ALA A 209 -8.48 -12.87 -13.28
C ALA A 209 -9.21 -11.78 -12.46
N ALA A 210 -10.00 -10.95 -13.14
CA ALA A 210 -10.82 -9.93 -12.51
C ALA A 210 -11.87 -10.53 -11.57
N LEU A 211 -12.55 -11.61 -11.99
CA LEU A 211 -13.56 -12.31 -11.20
C LEU A 211 -12.96 -12.98 -9.97
N SER A 212 -11.80 -13.62 -10.11
CA SER A 212 -11.05 -14.19 -9.00
C SER A 212 -10.71 -13.13 -7.94
N THR A 213 -10.24 -11.95 -8.39
CA THR A 213 -9.99 -10.80 -7.53
C THR A 213 -11.26 -10.33 -6.83
N LEU A 214 -12.38 -10.26 -7.52
CA LEU A 214 -13.68 -9.89 -6.93
C LEU A 214 -14.10 -10.90 -5.84
N ILE A 215 -14.06 -12.20 -6.13
CA ILE A 215 -14.43 -13.27 -5.20
C ILE A 215 -13.57 -13.22 -3.93
N SER A 216 -12.25 -13.09 -4.08
CA SER A 216 -11.33 -13.01 -2.95
C SER A 216 -11.56 -11.76 -2.07
N ARG A 217 -11.93 -10.62 -2.68
CA ARG A 217 -12.28 -9.39 -1.96
C ARG A 217 -13.64 -9.49 -1.26
N ILE A 218 -14.64 -10.15 -1.87
CA ILE A 218 -15.92 -10.45 -1.22
C ILE A 218 -15.70 -11.33 0.01
N PHE A 219 -14.89 -12.40 -0.14
CA PHE A 219 -14.52 -13.28 0.96
C PHE A 219 -13.85 -12.50 2.09
N SER A 220 -12.81 -11.74 1.79
CA SER A 220 -12.08 -10.93 2.77
C SER A 220 -12.99 -9.95 3.51
N ALA A 221 -13.79 -9.15 2.78
CA ALA A 221 -14.72 -8.20 3.37
C ALA A 221 -15.77 -8.88 4.26
N GLY A 222 -16.32 -10.01 3.83
CA GLY A 222 -17.29 -10.80 4.60
C GLY A 222 -16.69 -11.35 5.89
N VAL A 223 -15.48 -11.93 5.81
CA VAL A 223 -14.78 -12.45 6.99
C VAL A 223 -14.42 -11.33 7.96
N PHE A 224 -13.94 -10.18 7.49
CA PHE A 224 -13.69 -9.01 8.34
C PHE A 224 -14.96 -8.48 9.00
N ALA A 225 -16.06 -8.40 8.24
CA ALA A 225 -17.36 -7.96 8.77
C ALA A 225 -17.87 -8.90 9.87
N VAL A 226 -17.76 -10.21 9.68
CA VAL A 226 -18.14 -11.19 10.73
C VAL A 226 -17.18 -11.12 11.90
N CYS A 227 -15.88 -11.04 11.63
CA CYS A 227 -14.84 -11.05 12.66
C CYS A 227 -14.99 -9.91 13.67
N ILE A 228 -15.36 -8.70 13.23
CA ILE A 228 -15.48 -7.54 14.11
C ILE A 228 -16.61 -7.67 15.16
N PHE A 229 -17.60 -8.54 14.90
CA PHE A 229 -18.69 -8.86 15.85
C PHE A 229 -18.32 -9.99 16.82
N ILE A 230 -17.36 -10.86 16.46
CA ILE A 230 -17.02 -12.05 17.24
C ILE A 230 -15.74 -11.84 18.05
N ILE A 231 -14.85 -10.98 17.58
CA ILE A 231 -13.51 -10.76 18.15
C ILE A 231 -13.57 -10.37 19.63
N LYS A 232 -12.69 -10.99 20.45
CA LYS A 232 -12.45 -10.57 21.82
C LYS A 232 -11.51 -9.37 21.85
N SER A 233 -12.03 -8.19 21.52
CA SER A 233 -11.28 -6.93 21.40
C SER A 233 -12.08 -5.78 22.04
N PRO A 234 -11.39 -4.72 22.49
CA PRO A 234 -12.05 -3.51 22.97
C PRO A 234 -13.02 -2.88 21.96
N ILE A 235 -12.82 -3.16 20.67
CA ILE A 235 -13.64 -2.62 19.55
C ILE A 235 -14.67 -3.62 19.04
N LYS A 236 -14.96 -4.70 19.78
CA LYS A 236 -16.03 -5.63 19.41
C LYS A 236 -17.33 -4.86 19.19
N LEU A 237 -17.92 -5.03 18.02
CA LEU A 237 -19.19 -4.40 17.67
C LEU A 237 -20.39 -5.26 18.11
N GLU A 238 -21.48 -4.60 18.32
CA GLU A 238 -22.79 -5.21 18.56
C GLU A 238 -23.71 -4.85 17.40
N LEU A 239 -24.58 -5.79 17.00
CA LEU A 239 -25.55 -5.54 15.92
C LEU A 239 -26.54 -4.42 16.27
N LYS A 240 -26.85 -4.32 17.58
CA LYS A 240 -27.67 -3.21 18.11
C LYS A 240 -26.74 -2.03 18.41
N GLY A 241 -26.88 -0.92 17.68
CA GLY A 241 -26.08 0.28 17.90
C GLY A 241 -26.35 1.35 16.84
N ASP A 242 -25.88 2.56 17.10
CA ASP A 242 -25.97 3.64 16.13
C ASP A 242 -24.81 3.54 15.11
N TYR A 243 -25.18 3.30 13.85
CA TYR A 243 -24.26 3.19 12.70
C TYR A 243 -24.26 4.47 11.86
N LYS A 244 -25.01 5.52 12.27
CA LYS A 244 -25.05 6.79 11.57
C LYS A 244 -23.71 7.51 11.73
N ILE A 245 -23.22 8.05 10.61
CA ILE A 245 -21.97 8.80 10.60
C ILE A 245 -22.19 10.13 11.32
N SER A 246 -21.43 10.36 12.38
CA SER A 246 -21.48 11.60 13.13
C SER A 246 -20.62 12.69 12.48
N LEU A 247 -21.07 13.93 12.58
CA LEU A 247 -20.32 15.08 12.05
C LEU A 247 -18.91 15.21 12.63
N PRO A 248 -18.65 14.97 13.93
CA PRO A 248 -17.29 15.00 14.48
C PRO A 248 -16.35 13.95 13.86
N THR A 249 -16.83 12.72 13.65
CA THR A 249 -16.04 11.67 13.00
C THR A 249 -15.76 12.02 11.54
N LEU A 250 -16.78 12.49 10.81
CA LEU A 250 -16.62 12.93 9.43
C LEU A 250 -15.61 14.07 9.31
N LYS A 251 -15.68 15.08 10.18
CA LYS A 251 -14.75 16.20 10.21
C LYS A 251 -13.32 15.76 10.50
N SER A 252 -13.15 14.79 11.42
CA SER A 252 -11.83 14.22 11.73
C SER A 252 -11.29 13.41 10.57
N MET A 253 -12.12 12.60 9.93
CA MET A 253 -11.77 11.81 8.76
C MET A 253 -11.36 12.70 7.58
N VAL A 254 -12.12 13.75 7.27
CA VAL A 254 -11.80 14.71 6.21
C VAL A 254 -10.47 15.43 6.48
N LYS A 255 -10.22 15.83 7.74
CA LYS A 255 -8.97 16.52 8.14
C LYS A 255 -7.72 15.68 7.89
N ILE A 256 -7.81 14.35 8.01
CA ILE A 256 -6.69 13.43 7.82
C ILE A 256 -6.74 12.85 6.40
N GLY A 257 -7.91 12.44 5.94
CA GLY A 257 -8.10 11.74 4.69
C GLY A 257 -7.80 12.59 3.47
N ILE A 258 -8.26 13.86 3.43
CA ILE A 258 -8.01 14.72 2.27
C ILE A 258 -6.51 14.96 2.04
N PRO A 259 -5.70 15.39 3.04
CA PRO A 259 -4.26 15.55 2.81
C PRO A 259 -3.57 14.24 2.41
N THR A 260 -3.97 13.11 3.01
CA THR A 260 -3.41 11.79 2.65
C THR A 260 -3.81 11.37 1.24
N ALA A 261 -5.06 11.62 0.82
CA ALA A 261 -5.53 11.36 -0.53
C ALA A 261 -4.79 12.23 -1.57
N MET A 262 -4.59 13.51 -1.28
CA MET A 262 -3.83 14.42 -2.13
C MET A 262 -2.37 13.99 -2.26
N GLU A 263 -1.75 13.55 -1.17
CA GLU A 263 -0.38 13.01 -1.18
C GLU A 263 -0.30 11.77 -2.09
N ARG A 264 -1.20 10.80 -1.93
CA ARG A 264 -1.23 9.57 -2.74
C ARG A 264 -1.52 9.86 -4.20
N SER A 265 -2.46 10.75 -4.49
CA SER A 265 -2.76 11.17 -5.87
C SER A 265 -1.57 11.87 -6.51
N SER A 266 -0.90 12.74 -5.77
CA SER A 266 0.32 13.46 -6.23
C SER A 266 1.44 12.49 -6.59
N LEU A 267 1.67 11.45 -5.77
CA LEU A 267 2.64 10.39 -6.05
C LEU A 267 2.28 9.61 -7.33
N SER A 268 1.01 9.21 -7.47
CA SER A 268 0.55 8.45 -8.64
C SER A 268 0.66 9.26 -9.94
N ILE A 269 0.24 10.52 -9.93
CA ILE A 269 0.33 11.40 -11.10
C ILE A 269 1.80 11.65 -11.44
N GLY A 270 2.65 11.89 -10.44
CA GLY A 270 4.09 12.07 -10.65
C GLY A 270 4.75 10.83 -11.27
N ALA A 271 4.35 9.63 -10.85
CA ALA A 271 4.85 8.38 -11.44
C ALA A 271 4.42 8.21 -12.91
N ILE A 272 3.18 8.57 -13.25
CA ILE A 272 2.69 8.54 -14.65
C ILE A 272 3.52 9.49 -15.53
N ILE A 273 3.72 10.72 -15.09
CA ILE A 273 4.51 11.73 -15.85
C ILE A 273 5.95 11.24 -16.02
N LEU A 274 6.56 10.69 -14.96
CA LEU A 274 7.91 10.16 -15.02
C LEU A 274 8.03 9.00 -16.01
N THR A 275 7.08 8.06 -15.98
CA THR A 275 7.03 6.94 -16.92
C THR A 275 6.86 7.41 -18.36
N ALA A 276 5.99 8.42 -18.61
CA ALA A 276 5.83 9.03 -19.91
C ALA A 276 7.13 9.70 -20.40
N MET A 277 7.88 10.34 -19.50
CA MET A 277 9.20 10.91 -19.83
C MET A 277 10.21 9.82 -20.20
N ILE A 278 10.25 8.72 -19.46
CA ILE A 278 11.18 7.60 -19.73
C ILE A 278 10.81 6.90 -21.04
N SER A 279 9.53 6.81 -21.41
CA SER A 279 9.10 6.17 -22.65
C SER A 279 9.69 6.84 -23.89
N THR A 280 9.98 8.15 -23.82
CA THR A 280 10.66 8.88 -24.91
C THR A 280 12.16 8.53 -25.06
N MET A 281 12.75 7.83 -24.07
CA MET A 281 14.16 7.44 -24.07
C MET A 281 14.42 6.09 -24.73
N GLY A 282 13.37 5.42 -25.20
CA GLY A 282 13.45 4.14 -25.91
C GLY A 282 13.00 2.93 -25.09
N THR A 283 12.79 1.81 -25.81
CA THR A 283 12.22 0.58 -25.25
C THR A 283 13.10 -0.08 -24.20
N THR A 284 14.41 -0.05 -24.36
CA THR A 284 15.37 -0.58 -23.39
C THR A 284 15.32 0.17 -22.06
N ALA A 285 15.20 1.51 -22.12
CA ALA A 285 15.11 2.36 -20.92
C ALA A 285 13.82 2.09 -20.12
N ILE A 286 12.69 2.03 -20.80
CA ILE A 286 11.40 1.77 -20.14
C ILE A 286 11.34 0.35 -19.57
N ALA A 287 11.90 -0.65 -20.27
CA ALA A 287 11.97 -2.03 -19.78
C ALA A 287 12.82 -2.12 -18.51
N ALA A 288 14.01 -1.51 -18.49
CA ALA A 288 14.87 -1.48 -17.32
C ALA A 288 14.21 -0.74 -16.14
N HIS A 289 13.50 0.37 -16.39
CA HIS A 289 12.78 1.11 -15.38
C HIS A 289 11.66 0.30 -14.75
N HIS A 290 10.80 -0.35 -15.55
CA HIS A 290 9.71 -1.18 -15.03
C HIS A 290 10.23 -2.35 -14.21
N LEU A 291 11.27 -3.01 -14.67
CA LEU A 291 11.90 -4.12 -13.96
C LEU A 291 12.48 -3.67 -12.61
N THR A 292 13.19 -2.54 -12.59
CA THR A 292 13.73 -1.98 -11.35
C THR A 292 12.61 -1.59 -10.39
N ASN A 293 11.54 -0.92 -10.84
CA ASN A 293 10.40 -0.57 -10.01
C ASN A 293 9.69 -1.80 -9.43
N GLN A 294 9.59 -2.89 -10.19
CA GLN A 294 8.98 -4.13 -9.70
C GLN A 294 9.81 -4.75 -8.57
N ILE A 295 11.12 -4.80 -8.71
CA ILE A 295 12.02 -5.28 -7.65
C ILE A 295 11.99 -4.33 -6.45
N GLU A 296 12.05 -3.01 -6.67
CA GLU A 296 11.99 -1.99 -5.63
C GLU A 296 10.70 -2.09 -4.80
N SER A 297 9.57 -2.41 -5.42
CA SER A 297 8.30 -2.57 -4.70
C SER A 297 8.36 -3.63 -3.60
N ILE A 298 9.11 -4.70 -3.81
CA ILE A 298 9.32 -5.76 -2.81
C ILE A 298 10.15 -5.22 -1.63
N LEU A 299 11.06 -4.27 -1.88
CA LEU A 299 11.92 -3.70 -0.86
C LEU A 299 11.16 -2.81 0.13
N TYR A 300 10.31 -1.92 -0.39
CA TYR A 300 9.65 -0.93 0.46
C TYR A 300 8.30 -1.38 1.05
N LEU A 301 7.62 -2.36 0.47
CA LEU A 301 6.31 -2.81 0.98
C LEU A 301 6.33 -3.23 2.45
N PRO A 302 7.35 -3.93 2.97
CA PRO A 302 7.46 -4.23 4.39
C PRO A 302 7.48 -2.99 5.29
N ALA A 303 8.02 -1.86 4.82
CA ALA A 303 8.02 -0.60 5.57
C ALA A 303 6.61 -0.07 5.85
N TYR A 304 5.63 -0.32 4.96
CA TYR A 304 4.23 -0.01 5.24
C TYR A 304 3.66 -0.79 6.42
N GLY A 305 4.09 -2.05 6.62
CA GLY A 305 3.71 -2.83 7.80
C GLY A 305 4.18 -2.17 9.11
N ILE A 306 5.41 -1.63 9.11
CA ILE A 306 5.93 -0.86 10.24
C ILE A 306 5.20 0.48 10.37
N ALA A 307 4.87 1.15 9.27
CA ALA A 307 4.12 2.40 9.28
C ALA A 307 2.72 2.24 9.91
N TYR A 308 1.99 1.17 9.61
CA TYR A 308 0.71 0.86 10.25
C TYR A 308 0.87 0.61 11.76
N THR A 309 1.94 -0.10 12.14
CA THR A 309 2.30 -0.28 13.55
C THR A 309 2.58 1.05 14.24
N ALA A 310 3.35 1.93 13.60
CA ALA A 310 3.63 3.27 14.10
C ALA A 310 2.34 4.08 14.27
N THR A 311 1.46 4.11 13.27
CA THR A 311 0.17 4.83 13.33
C THR A 311 -0.66 4.37 14.52
N THR A 312 -0.73 3.07 14.79
CA THR A 312 -1.47 2.51 15.93
C THR A 312 -0.85 2.93 17.27
N LEU A 313 0.45 2.68 17.45
CA LEU A 313 1.13 2.92 18.73
C LEU A 313 1.23 4.42 19.07
N ILE A 314 1.48 5.25 18.07
CA ILE A 314 1.51 6.70 18.23
C ILE A 314 0.13 7.25 18.54
N GLY A 315 -0.90 6.82 17.81
CA GLY A 315 -2.29 7.23 18.06
C GLY A 315 -2.73 6.90 19.49
N GLN A 316 -2.47 5.68 19.97
CA GLN A 316 -2.78 5.28 21.33
C GLN A 316 -1.95 6.03 22.37
N SER A 317 -0.65 6.23 22.14
CA SER A 317 0.23 6.94 23.09
C SER A 317 -0.18 8.41 23.24
N ILE A 318 -0.50 9.09 22.14
CA ILE A 318 -0.98 10.48 22.16
C ILE A 318 -2.35 10.55 22.82
N GLY A 319 -3.24 9.59 22.55
CA GLY A 319 -4.55 9.49 23.21
C GLY A 319 -4.41 9.35 24.73
N ALA A 320 -3.46 8.56 25.20
CA ALA A 320 -3.16 8.37 26.62
C ALA A 320 -2.39 9.55 27.26
N GLY A 321 -2.08 10.61 26.53
CA GLY A 321 -1.31 11.75 27.04
C GLY A 321 0.19 11.45 27.26
N ARG A 322 0.71 10.32 26.72
CA ARG A 322 2.08 9.85 26.94
C ARG A 322 3.00 10.20 25.78
N GLY A 323 3.45 11.46 25.73
CA GLY A 323 4.38 11.95 24.71
C GLY A 323 5.72 11.22 24.70
N ASP A 324 6.23 10.83 25.88
CA ASP A 324 7.43 10.04 26.09
C ASP A 324 7.37 8.69 25.33
N MET A 325 6.27 7.97 25.52
CA MET A 325 6.06 6.68 24.85
C MET A 325 5.84 6.84 23.35
N ALA A 326 5.12 7.88 22.91
CA ALA A 326 4.96 8.17 21.49
C ALA A 326 6.32 8.39 20.82
N ASN A 327 7.19 9.21 21.41
CA ASN A 327 8.54 9.45 20.90
C ASN A 327 9.39 8.16 20.89
N LYS A 328 9.31 7.37 21.96
CA LYS A 328 10.04 6.10 22.07
C LYS A 328 9.60 5.10 20.97
N PHE A 329 8.29 4.93 20.75
CA PHE A 329 7.78 4.06 19.69
C PHE A 329 8.14 4.56 18.28
N ALA A 330 8.09 5.88 18.04
CA ALA A 330 8.50 6.46 16.78
C ALA A 330 9.95 6.11 16.42
N TRP A 331 10.88 6.27 17.37
CA TRP A 331 12.28 5.90 17.16
C TRP A 331 12.49 4.38 17.05
N LEU A 332 11.77 3.58 17.82
CA LEU A 332 11.87 2.12 17.72
C LEU A 332 11.38 1.60 16.36
N CYS A 333 10.27 2.11 15.83
CA CYS A 333 9.78 1.78 14.50
C CYS A 333 10.79 2.20 13.43
N THR A 334 11.37 3.40 13.53
CA THR A 334 12.39 3.88 12.58
C THR A 334 13.66 3.03 12.63
N LYS A 335 14.16 2.66 13.82
CA LYS A 335 15.32 1.77 13.97
C LYS A 335 15.05 0.38 13.43
N LEU A 336 13.88 -0.20 13.72
CA LEU A 336 13.49 -1.51 13.18
C LEU A 336 13.48 -1.49 11.64
N ASN A 337 12.92 -0.43 11.05
CA ASN A 337 12.94 -0.23 9.60
C ASN A 337 14.37 -0.16 9.05
N THR A 338 15.23 0.64 9.68
CA THR A 338 16.62 0.79 9.26
C THR A 338 17.36 -0.54 9.22
N VAL A 339 17.23 -1.36 10.28
CA VAL A 339 17.85 -2.69 10.33
C VAL A 339 17.29 -3.61 9.26
N MET A 340 15.97 -3.64 9.12
CA MET A 340 15.29 -4.48 8.14
C MET A 340 15.69 -4.12 6.71
N ILE A 341 15.64 -2.83 6.35
CA ILE A 341 15.91 -2.40 4.98
C ILE A 341 17.36 -2.60 4.60
N LEU A 342 18.31 -2.34 5.51
CA LEU A 342 19.72 -2.59 5.26
C LEU A 342 20.01 -4.09 5.05
N ALA A 343 19.38 -4.96 5.84
CA ALA A 343 19.54 -6.41 5.69
C ALA A 343 19.08 -6.92 4.32
N VAL A 344 18.13 -6.24 3.67
CA VAL A 344 17.62 -6.62 2.34
C VAL A 344 18.35 -5.87 1.22
N CYS A 345 18.59 -4.57 1.39
CA CYS A 345 19.21 -3.75 0.33
C CYS A 345 20.67 -4.02 0.11
N ILE A 346 21.46 -4.40 1.15
CA ILE A 346 22.87 -4.71 0.98
C ILE A 346 23.09 -5.91 0.04
N PRO A 347 22.43 -7.07 0.21
CA PRO A 347 22.51 -8.16 -0.75
C PRO A 347 22.06 -7.76 -2.15
N ILE A 348 20.95 -7.02 -2.29
CA ILE A 348 20.45 -6.60 -3.60
C ILE A 348 21.42 -5.66 -4.31
N PHE A 349 22.07 -4.75 -3.59
CA PHE A 349 23.09 -3.86 -4.15
C PHE A 349 24.29 -4.65 -4.69
N ILE A 350 24.74 -5.66 -3.94
CA ILE A 350 25.88 -6.52 -4.33
C ILE A 350 25.51 -7.39 -5.53
N PHE A 351 24.35 -8.05 -5.46
CA PHE A 351 23.89 -9.02 -6.46
C PHE A 351 22.95 -8.43 -7.51
N ALA A 352 22.98 -7.12 -7.75
CA ALA A 352 22.06 -6.45 -8.67
C ALA A 352 22.09 -7.05 -10.08
N ALA A 353 23.26 -7.34 -10.64
CA ALA A 353 23.39 -7.90 -11.99
C ALA A 353 22.78 -9.33 -12.10
N PRO A 354 23.13 -10.31 -11.26
CA PRO A 354 22.45 -11.61 -11.24
C PRO A 354 20.94 -11.53 -11.06
N ILE A 355 20.46 -10.63 -10.18
CA ILE A 355 19.01 -10.47 -9.95
C ILE A 355 18.32 -10.00 -11.22
N VAL A 356 18.84 -8.97 -11.89
CA VAL A 356 18.23 -8.45 -13.13
C VAL A 356 18.26 -9.53 -14.24
N THR A 357 19.32 -10.31 -14.35
CA THR A 357 19.45 -11.38 -15.35
C THR A 357 18.38 -12.49 -15.21
N ILE A 358 17.86 -12.72 -13.99
CA ILE A 358 16.76 -13.68 -13.77
C ILE A 358 15.49 -13.24 -14.52
N PHE A 359 15.26 -11.93 -14.65
CA PHE A 359 14.02 -11.38 -15.20
C PHE A 359 14.08 -11.11 -16.70
N THR A 360 15.27 -11.00 -17.30
CA THR A 360 15.42 -10.68 -18.73
C THR A 360 16.69 -11.27 -19.32
N PRO A 361 16.62 -11.85 -20.55
CA PRO A 361 17.79 -12.29 -21.28
C PRO A 361 18.49 -11.14 -22.03
N SER A 362 17.88 -9.95 -22.12
CA SER A 362 18.43 -8.83 -22.88
C SER A 362 19.60 -8.20 -22.14
N GLN A 363 20.81 -8.31 -22.73
CA GLN A 363 22.04 -7.78 -22.16
C GLN A 363 21.97 -6.25 -21.96
N GLU A 364 21.35 -5.53 -22.88
CA GLU A 364 21.18 -4.07 -22.79
C GLU A 364 20.32 -3.66 -21.61
N VAL A 365 19.22 -4.39 -21.38
CA VAL A 365 18.33 -4.17 -20.21
C VAL A 365 19.04 -4.53 -18.92
N VAL A 366 19.86 -5.60 -18.91
CA VAL A 366 20.66 -5.99 -17.74
C VAL A 366 21.69 -4.91 -17.38
N GLU A 367 22.38 -4.34 -18.37
CA GLU A 367 23.38 -3.30 -18.14
C GLU A 367 22.79 -2.03 -17.51
N LEU A 368 21.63 -1.56 -18.02
CA LEU A 368 20.91 -0.43 -17.43
C LEU A 368 20.27 -0.81 -16.08
N GLY A 369 19.62 -1.97 -16.02
CA GLY A 369 18.88 -2.43 -14.86
C GLY A 369 19.76 -2.65 -13.63
N LYS A 370 20.99 -3.17 -13.80
CA LYS A 370 21.93 -3.33 -12.66
C LYS A 370 22.32 -2.00 -12.04
N ILE A 371 22.45 -0.92 -12.85
CA ILE A 371 22.83 0.40 -12.35
C ILE A 371 21.63 1.02 -11.63
N THR A 372 20.44 0.99 -12.25
CA THR A 372 19.23 1.54 -11.65
C THR A 372 18.84 0.79 -10.39
N LEU A 373 18.98 -0.53 -10.34
CA LEU A 373 18.71 -1.34 -9.14
C LEU A 373 19.72 -1.06 -8.00
N ARG A 374 20.99 -0.79 -8.31
CA ARG A 374 21.96 -0.35 -7.31
C ARG A 374 21.61 1.02 -6.76
N LEU A 375 21.16 1.96 -7.59
CA LEU A 375 20.67 3.26 -7.12
C LEU A 375 19.44 3.09 -6.24
N ALA A 376 18.47 2.29 -6.67
CA ALA A 376 17.29 2.00 -5.85
C ALA A 376 17.71 1.43 -4.48
N ALA A 377 18.43 0.32 -4.44
CA ALA A 377 18.85 -0.33 -3.19
C ALA A 377 19.74 0.58 -2.32
N GLY A 378 20.59 1.40 -2.92
CA GLY A 378 21.49 2.31 -2.19
C GLY A 378 20.76 3.42 -1.46
N PHE A 379 19.65 3.91 -2.00
CA PHE A 379 18.89 5.03 -1.45
C PHE A 379 17.54 4.64 -0.86
N GLU A 380 17.13 3.36 -0.93
CA GLU A 380 15.85 2.84 -0.40
C GLU A 380 15.66 3.11 1.10
N ILE A 381 16.75 3.18 1.86
CA ILE A 381 16.71 3.52 3.28
C ILE A 381 16.04 4.87 3.55
N PHE A 382 16.19 5.84 2.66
CA PHE A 382 15.55 7.15 2.79
C PHE A 382 14.06 7.07 2.48
N PHE A 383 13.68 6.31 1.43
CA PHE A 383 12.28 6.11 1.09
C PHE A 383 11.52 5.33 2.16
N SER A 384 12.05 4.21 2.61
CA SER A 384 11.43 3.42 3.67
C SER A 384 11.34 4.19 4.99
N THR A 385 12.33 5.02 5.31
CA THR A 385 12.30 5.93 6.46
C THR A 385 11.19 6.98 6.32
N PHE A 386 11.03 7.57 5.13
CA PHE A 386 9.89 8.46 4.84
C PHE A 386 8.56 7.73 5.08
N VAL A 387 8.38 6.50 4.60
CA VAL A 387 7.16 5.71 4.77
C VAL A 387 6.85 5.49 6.25
N VAL A 388 7.83 5.05 7.04
CA VAL A 388 7.61 4.77 8.47
C VAL A 388 7.31 6.04 9.26
N ILE A 389 8.03 7.15 9.01
CA ILE A 389 7.77 8.41 9.70
C ILE A 389 6.45 9.04 9.24
N SER A 390 6.00 8.79 8.00
CA SER A 390 4.64 9.13 7.55
C SER A 390 3.58 8.40 8.38
N GLY A 391 3.83 7.13 8.74
CA GLY A 391 2.99 6.40 9.71
C GLY A 391 2.97 7.06 11.10
N VAL A 392 4.11 7.52 11.60
CA VAL A 392 4.21 8.30 12.85
C VAL A 392 3.38 9.58 12.76
N CYS A 393 3.54 10.35 11.68
CA CYS A 393 2.80 11.59 11.44
C CYS A 393 1.28 11.34 11.32
N SER A 394 0.88 10.26 10.66
CA SER A 394 -0.52 9.84 10.55
C SER A 394 -1.11 9.53 11.93
N GLY A 395 -0.38 8.81 12.80
CA GLY A 395 -0.78 8.55 14.18
C GLY A 395 -0.85 9.80 15.07
N ALA A 396 -0.16 10.86 14.69
CA ALA A 396 -0.18 12.17 15.37
C ALA A 396 -1.11 13.20 14.71
N ALA A 397 -1.79 12.86 13.60
CA ALA A 397 -2.57 13.77 12.74
C ALA A 397 -1.73 14.89 12.09
N ASP A 398 -0.43 14.72 11.95
CA ASP A 398 0.49 15.65 11.27
C ASP A 398 0.62 15.35 9.78
N VAL A 399 -0.50 15.01 9.13
CA VAL A 399 -0.56 14.58 7.72
C VAL A 399 -0.24 15.69 6.72
N LYS A 400 -0.38 16.94 7.14
CA LYS A 400 -0.02 18.09 6.27
C LYS A 400 1.48 18.13 5.99
N THR A 401 2.32 17.84 6.98
CA THR A 401 3.78 17.80 6.81
C THR A 401 4.16 16.76 5.76
N GLN A 402 3.61 15.54 5.84
CA GLN A 402 3.92 14.51 4.83
C GLN A 402 3.44 14.90 3.44
N LEU A 403 2.25 15.54 3.30
CA LEU A 403 1.76 16.05 2.04
C LEU A 403 2.75 17.07 1.42
N PHE A 404 3.18 18.07 2.18
CA PHE A 404 4.11 19.09 1.68
C PHE A 404 5.46 18.49 1.29
N VAL A 405 6.04 17.64 2.15
CA VAL A 405 7.34 16.99 1.89
C VAL A 405 7.27 16.12 0.63
N SER A 406 6.20 15.36 0.48
CA SER A 406 5.98 14.48 -0.66
C SER A 406 5.73 15.27 -1.95
N THR A 407 4.89 16.32 -1.89
CA THR A 407 4.59 17.15 -3.06
C THR A 407 5.83 17.88 -3.56
N ILE A 408 6.60 18.52 -2.68
CA ILE A 408 7.87 19.17 -3.05
C ILE A 408 8.84 18.14 -3.63
N GLY A 409 8.97 16.98 -3.00
CA GLY A 409 9.84 15.91 -3.47
C GLY A 409 9.49 15.46 -4.89
N VAL A 410 8.22 15.15 -5.16
CA VAL A 410 7.81 14.66 -6.48
C VAL A 410 7.89 15.74 -7.55
N TRP A 411 7.29 16.91 -7.32
CA TRP A 411 7.12 17.89 -8.37
C TRP A 411 8.37 18.76 -8.58
N ILE A 412 9.00 19.21 -7.50
CA ILE A 412 10.14 20.12 -7.59
C ILE A 412 11.45 19.32 -7.72
N VAL A 413 11.65 18.30 -6.88
CA VAL A 413 12.93 17.56 -6.90
C VAL A 413 12.90 16.51 -8.02
N ARG A 414 11.99 15.52 -7.95
CA ARG A 414 12.01 14.38 -8.86
C ARG A 414 11.77 14.78 -10.31
N LEU A 415 10.61 15.38 -10.63
CA LEU A 415 10.22 15.63 -12.00
C LEU A 415 11.11 16.69 -12.66
N SER A 416 11.45 17.79 -11.96
CA SER A 416 12.31 18.82 -12.52
C SER A 416 13.73 18.32 -12.77
N LEU A 417 14.34 17.61 -11.79
CA LEU A 417 15.67 17.04 -11.99
C LEU A 417 15.68 15.91 -13.03
N ALA A 418 14.62 15.07 -13.08
CA ALA A 418 14.51 14.03 -14.09
C ALA A 418 14.47 14.63 -15.51
N TYR A 419 13.73 15.71 -15.69
CA TYR A 419 13.71 16.42 -16.96
C TYR A 419 15.09 17.01 -17.31
N VAL A 420 15.73 17.71 -16.38
CA VAL A 420 17.04 18.33 -16.60
C VAL A 420 18.11 17.28 -16.84
N LEU A 421 18.26 16.30 -15.92
CA LEU A 421 19.34 15.31 -16.00
C LEU A 421 19.08 14.25 -17.07
N GLY A 422 17.82 13.81 -17.21
CA GLY A 422 17.46 12.74 -18.14
C GLY A 422 17.31 13.21 -19.58
N VAL A 423 16.62 14.35 -19.80
CA VAL A 423 16.26 14.84 -21.13
C VAL A 423 17.21 15.93 -21.62
N VAL A 424 17.36 17.05 -20.89
CA VAL A 424 18.14 18.21 -21.33
C VAL A 424 19.64 17.89 -21.43
N LEU A 425 20.20 17.28 -20.37
CA LEU A 425 21.61 16.87 -20.32
C LEU A 425 21.88 15.52 -20.98
N LYS A 426 20.83 14.90 -21.59
CA LYS A 426 20.92 13.60 -22.28
C LYS A 426 21.48 12.46 -21.42
N GLY A 427 21.32 12.54 -20.10
CA GLY A 427 21.75 11.48 -19.17
C GLY A 427 20.85 10.24 -19.21
N GLY A 428 19.77 10.26 -20.01
CA GLY A 428 18.87 9.12 -20.20
C GLY A 428 18.29 8.59 -18.88
N LEU A 429 18.10 7.27 -18.82
CA LEU A 429 17.53 6.58 -17.65
C LEU A 429 18.37 6.81 -16.38
N LEU A 430 19.69 6.88 -16.50
CA LEU A 430 20.57 7.13 -15.34
C LEU A 430 20.27 8.50 -14.71
N GLY A 431 20.13 9.54 -15.54
CA GLY A 431 19.78 10.89 -15.08
C GLY A 431 18.45 10.91 -14.33
N VAL A 432 17.45 10.16 -14.83
CA VAL A 432 16.14 10.01 -14.14
C VAL A 432 16.28 9.32 -12.79
N TRP A 433 17.05 8.24 -12.69
CA TRP A 433 17.25 7.52 -11.42
C TRP A 433 18.05 8.30 -10.40
N ILE A 434 18.98 9.16 -10.83
CA ILE A 434 19.64 10.13 -9.95
C ILE A 434 18.61 11.12 -9.39
N ALA A 435 17.68 11.61 -10.21
CA ALA A 435 16.61 12.48 -9.75
C ALA A 435 15.66 11.80 -8.76
N ILE A 436 15.30 10.51 -8.99
CA ILE A 436 14.53 9.70 -8.04
C ILE A 436 15.29 9.59 -6.72
N SER A 437 16.59 9.29 -6.76
CA SER A 437 17.45 9.19 -5.58
C SER A 437 17.50 10.50 -4.80
N ALA A 438 17.61 11.64 -5.47
CA ALA A 438 17.58 12.96 -4.84
C ALA A 438 16.24 13.24 -4.13
N ASP A 439 15.12 12.87 -4.75
CA ASP A 439 13.79 13.00 -4.14
C ASP A 439 13.64 12.12 -2.89
N VAL A 440 14.03 10.84 -2.94
CA VAL A 440 13.89 9.98 -1.76
C VAL A 440 14.79 10.43 -0.61
N ILE A 441 16.00 10.95 -0.91
CA ILE A 441 16.88 11.58 0.08
C ILE A 441 16.18 12.79 0.70
N TRP A 442 15.65 13.69 -0.13
CA TRP A 442 14.92 14.87 0.33
C TRP A 442 13.80 14.49 1.30
N ARG A 443 12.95 13.54 0.93
CA ARG A 443 11.83 13.11 1.76
C ARG A 443 12.30 12.43 3.04
N GLY A 444 13.24 11.50 2.96
CA GLY A 444 13.77 10.79 4.12
C GLY A 444 14.43 11.72 5.13
N VAL A 445 15.33 12.60 4.67
CA VAL A 445 16.05 13.56 5.53
C VAL A 445 15.09 14.55 6.17
N THR A 446 14.17 15.14 5.38
CA THR A 446 13.21 16.12 5.91
C THR A 446 12.31 15.50 6.97
N MET A 447 11.85 14.26 6.77
CA MET A 447 11.03 13.56 7.76
C MET A 447 11.83 13.13 8.99
N LEU A 448 13.10 12.79 8.87
CA LEU A 448 14.00 12.56 10.03
C LEU A 448 14.19 13.83 10.85
N ILE A 449 14.39 14.99 10.21
CA ILE A 449 14.47 16.29 10.89
C ILE A 449 13.15 16.58 11.61
N ARG A 450 12.00 16.29 10.96
CA ARG A 450 10.67 16.44 11.57
C ARG A 450 10.53 15.55 12.81
N LEU A 451 10.95 14.28 12.72
CA LEU A 451 10.95 13.33 13.83
C LEU A 451 11.82 13.84 15.00
N LYS A 452 13.06 14.21 14.71
CA LYS A 452 14.03 14.71 15.72
C LYS A 452 13.54 15.99 16.40
N SER A 453 12.91 16.89 15.66
CA SER A 453 12.41 18.17 16.20
C SER A 453 11.18 18.01 17.12
N LYS A 454 10.59 16.82 17.21
CA LYS A 454 9.35 16.53 17.96
C LYS A 454 8.15 17.42 17.58
N LYS A 455 8.26 18.21 16.50
CA LYS A 455 7.18 19.11 16.05
C LYS A 455 5.95 18.38 15.52
N TRP A 456 6.07 17.07 15.25
CA TRP A 456 4.96 16.18 14.90
C TRP A 456 4.05 15.85 16.11
N LEU A 457 4.57 15.97 17.33
CA LEU A 457 3.78 15.82 18.55
C LEU A 457 2.92 17.06 18.83
N PRO A 458 1.72 16.88 19.42
CA PRO A 458 0.93 17.99 19.94
C PRO A 458 1.75 18.84 20.91
N PRO A 459 1.59 20.19 20.90
CA PRO A 459 2.41 21.08 21.72
C PRO A 459 2.45 20.70 23.21
N ALA A 460 1.31 20.29 23.78
CA ALA A 460 1.17 19.90 25.17
C ALA A 460 2.01 18.65 25.55
N LEU A 461 2.39 17.82 24.59
CA LEU A 461 3.14 16.57 24.85
C LEU A 461 4.62 16.67 24.49
N ARG A 462 5.07 17.79 23.94
CA ARG A 462 6.48 17.95 23.49
C ARG A 462 7.47 18.05 24.65
N GLN A 463 7.05 18.63 25.78
CA GLN A 463 7.93 18.80 26.95
C GLN A 463 8.17 17.49 27.70
N ALA A 464 7.20 16.58 27.65
CA ALA A 464 7.28 15.26 28.28
C ALA A 464 7.97 14.20 27.38
N ALA A 465 8.26 14.52 26.14
CA ALA A 465 8.84 13.61 25.15
C ALA A 465 10.35 13.90 25.00
#